data_14a9b840fe5807ad8535117bf1396715
#
_entry.id   14a9b840fe5807ad8535117bf1396715
#
_cell.length_a   1.000
_cell.length_b   1.000
_cell.length_c   1.000
_cell.angle_alpha   90.00
_cell.angle_beta   90.00
_cell.angle_gamma   90.00
#
_symmetry.space_group_name_H-M   'P 1'
#
loop_
_entity.id
_entity.type
_entity.pdbx_description
1 polymer ?
#
loop_
_entity_poly.entity_id
_entity_poly.type
_entity_poly.pdbx_seq_one_letter_code
_entity_poly.pdbx_strand_id
1 'polypeptide(L)'
;MSASASATVAKPVKKDSVPEIIAASMVGTAIEFYDNYCYSIAAASYFGAIFFTDVAKSNQALATLMAFVTFAVSFLARPFGSMLFGHFGDKLGRKKTLVIALMTMGIATFLVGCLPGYEQIGAWSIVILCICRACQGVGLAGEWSGAALVATENAPADKRALYGSFPNLGAPIGFFCAYGLNLVLEANLSQEQMLAFGWRIPFLCSAVLVAIGLYVRARMSETPVFKKASEEKRTSKHPLRDLLPYWKEVLLGTVAMGITYTLFLSLIHISEPTRRS
;
A
#
# COMPACT_ATOMS: atom_id res chain seq x y z
N MET A 1 59.90 -14.14 -6.98
CA MET A 1 58.61 -14.36 -7.64
C MET A 1 57.59 -13.52 -6.90
N SER A 2 57.26 -12.35 -7.44
CA SER A 2 56.34 -11.39 -6.85
C SER A 2 54.91 -11.70 -7.36
N ALA A 3 54.02 -12.11 -6.48
CA ALA A 3 52.64 -12.33 -6.82
C ALA A 3 51.92 -10.96 -6.83
N SER A 4 51.64 -10.45 -8.01
CA SER A 4 50.78 -9.26 -8.22
C SER A 4 49.35 -9.60 -7.80
N ALA A 5 48.94 -9.08 -6.64
CA ALA A 5 47.53 -9.10 -6.23
C ALA A 5 46.73 -8.15 -7.14
N SER A 6 46.00 -8.72 -8.09
CA SER A 6 45.04 -7.99 -8.91
C SER A 6 43.95 -7.42 -8.01
N ALA A 7 44.01 -6.14 -7.70
CA ALA A 7 42.95 -5.42 -7.04
C ALA A 7 41.75 -5.36 -8.00
N THR A 8 40.71 -6.16 -7.74
CA THR A 8 39.45 -6.09 -8.45
C THR A 8 38.81 -4.73 -8.14
N VAL A 9 38.95 -3.81 -9.10
CA VAL A 9 38.33 -2.49 -9.03
C VAL A 9 36.79 -2.71 -8.93
N ALA A 10 36.23 -2.48 -7.76
CA ALA A 10 34.80 -2.53 -7.54
C ALA A 10 34.10 -1.55 -8.50
N LYS A 11 33.22 -2.06 -9.35
CA LYS A 11 32.40 -1.23 -10.25
C LYS A 11 31.74 -0.12 -9.45
N PRO A 12 31.80 1.16 -9.90
CA PRO A 12 31.16 2.25 -9.20
C PRO A 12 29.67 1.95 -9.02
N VAL A 13 29.21 1.97 -7.78
CA VAL A 13 27.80 1.78 -7.45
C VAL A 13 27.03 2.94 -8.07
N LYS A 14 26.15 2.66 -9.04
CA LYS A 14 25.26 3.66 -9.63
C LYS A 14 24.41 4.23 -8.47
N LYS A 15 24.61 5.51 -8.15
CA LYS A 15 23.72 6.23 -7.22
C LYS A 15 22.46 6.60 -8.01
N ASP A 16 21.31 6.22 -7.48
CA ASP A 16 20.04 6.66 -8.06
C ASP A 16 19.95 8.19 -7.94
N SER A 17 19.41 8.83 -8.98
CA SER A 17 19.23 10.29 -8.96
C SER A 17 18.10 10.65 -7.98
N VAL A 18 18.15 11.88 -7.44
CA VAL A 18 17.10 12.39 -6.53
C VAL A 18 15.69 12.23 -7.11
N PRO A 19 15.41 12.58 -8.39
CA PRO A 19 14.10 12.35 -8.98
C PRO A 19 13.68 10.89 -9.06
N GLU A 20 14.62 9.96 -9.30
CA GLU A 20 14.31 8.52 -9.32
C GLU A 20 13.89 8.01 -7.94
N ILE A 21 14.56 8.43 -6.88
CA ILE A 21 14.23 8.08 -5.50
C ILE A 21 12.84 8.62 -5.11
N ILE A 22 12.59 9.88 -5.45
CA ILE A 22 11.30 10.54 -5.19
C ILE A 22 10.18 9.80 -5.94
N ALA A 23 10.33 9.60 -7.25
CA ALA A 23 9.34 8.92 -8.07
C ALA A 23 9.05 7.51 -7.55
N ALA A 24 10.08 6.75 -7.20
CA ALA A 24 9.94 5.39 -6.70
C ALA A 24 9.21 5.31 -5.36
N SER A 25 9.45 6.24 -4.46
CA SER A 25 8.77 6.30 -3.15
C SER A 25 7.32 6.79 -3.28
N MET A 26 7.04 7.72 -4.20
CA MET A 26 5.69 8.28 -4.41
C MET A 26 4.77 7.34 -5.18
N VAL A 27 5.27 6.66 -6.22
CA VAL A 27 4.43 5.81 -7.10
C VAL A 27 3.78 4.69 -6.31
N GLY A 28 4.51 4.03 -5.43
CA GLY A 28 3.95 2.96 -4.61
C GLY A 28 2.83 3.46 -3.71
N THR A 29 3.06 4.55 -3.00
CA THR A 29 2.05 5.18 -2.13
C THR A 29 0.85 5.69 -2.94
N ALA A 30 1.06 6.22 -4.15
CA ALA A 30 -0.04 6.64 -5.02
C ALA A 30 -0.93 5.46 -5.43
N ILE A 31 -0.34 4.30 -5.76
CA ILE A 31 -1.08 3.08 -6.11
C ILE A 31 -1.87 2.57 -4.90
N GLU A 32 -1.25 2.59 -3.71
CA GLU A 32 -1.89 2.22 -2.45
C GLU A 32 -3.14 3.07 -2.17
N PHE A 33 -2.98 4.39 -2.19
CA PHE A 33 -4.11 5.29 -1.92
C PHE A 33 -5.17 5.20 -3.01
N TYR A 34 -4.78 5.02 -4.28
CA TYR A 34 -5.72 4.74 -5.36
C TYR A 34 -6.59 3.51 -5.04
N ASP A 35 -5.97 2.39 -4.66
CA ASP A 35 -6.68 1.17 -4.29
C ASP A 35 -7.64 1.37 -3.12
N ASN A 36 -7.18 2.03 -2.05
CA ASN A 36 -7.99 2.31 -0.88
C ASN A 36 -9.20 3.20 -1.22
N TYR A 37 -9.03 4.23 -2.06
CA TYR A 37 -10.12 5.12 -2.46
C TYR A 37 -11.09 4.42 -3.41
N CYS A 38 -10.62 3.65 -4.39
CA CYS A 38 -11.49 2.86 -5.28
C CYS A 38 -12.36 1.89 -4.47
N TYR A 39 -11.75 1.20 -3.49
CA TYR A 39 -12.52 0.29 -2.63
C TYR A 39 -13.51 1.03 -1.75
N SER A 40 -13.13 2.16 -1.18
CA SER A 40 -14.01 2.98 -0.34
C SER A 40 -15.25 3.46 -1.12
N ILE A 41 -15.05 3.94 -2.35
CA ILE A 41 -16.13 4.35 -3.24
C ILE A 41 -17.03 3.15 -3.57
N ALA A 42 -16.43 2.02 -3.96
CA ALA A 42 -17.19 0.83 -4.31
C ALA A 42 -17.96 0.25 -3.11
N ALA A 43 -17.39 0.25 -1.91
CA ALA A 43 -18.05 -0.18 -0.68
C ALA A 43 -19.22 0.72 -0.31
N ALA A 44 -19.09 2.04 -0.49
CA ALA A 44 -20.15 3.00 -0.21
C ALA A 44 -21.31 2.90 -1.20
N SER A 45 -21.01 2.69 -2.50
CA SER A 45 -22.00 2.87 -3.57
C SER A 45 -22.51 1.56 -4.17
N TYR A 46 -21.68 0.50 -4.25
CA TYR A 46 -21.98 -0.68 -5.07
C TYR A 46 -21.94 -2.01 -4.33
N PHE A 47 -20.99 -2.22 -3.40
CA PHE A 47 -20.75 -3.55 -2.80
C PHE A 47 -21.88 -4.06 -1.95
N GLY A 48 -22.66 -3.17 -1.32
CA GLY A 48 -23.88 -3.56 -0.62
C GLY A 48 -24.87 -4.30 -1.54
N ALA A 49 -25.10 -3.76 -2.73
CA ALA A 49 -26.01 -4.36 -3.71
C ALA A 49 -25.44 -5.60 -4.41
N ILE A 50 -24.11 -5.71 -4.54
CA ILE A 50 -23.44 -6.78 -5.32
C ILE A 50 -23.10 -7.99 -4.46
N PHE A 51 -22.57 -7.79 -3.25
CA PHE A 51 -22.08 -8.85 -2.37
C PHE A 51 -23.02 -9.16 -1.21
N PHE A 52 -23.93 -8.23 -0.86
CA PHE A 52 -24.87 -8.38 0.24
C PHE A 52 -26.31 -8.20 -0.23
N THR A 53 -26.63 -8.77 -1.40
CA THR A 53 -27.88 -8.60 -2.14
C THR A 53 -29.11 -8.87 -1.28
N ASP A 54 -29.13 -9.95 -0.52
CA ASP A 54 -30.28 -10.31 0.32
C ASP A 54 -30.50 -9.35 1.49
N VAL A 55 -29.40 -8.84 2.07
CA VAL A 55 -29.46 -7.81 3.12
C VAL A 55 -29.88 -6.47 2.51
N ALA A 56 -29.39 -6.13 1.33
CA ALA A 56 -29.71 -4.87 0.64
C ALA A 56 -31.19 -4.75 0.29
N LYS A 57 -31.86 -5.86 -0.03
CA LYS A 57 -33.32 -5.88 -0.27
C LYS A 57 -34.14 -5.50 0.95
N SER A 58 -33.64 -5.80 2.16
CA SER A 58 -34.35 -5.49 3.42
C SER A 58 -33.84 -4.23 4.08
N ASN A 59 -32.53 -3.97 4.03
CA ASN A 59 -31.90 -2.82 4.67
C ASN A 59 -30.60 -2.43 3.95
N GLN A 60 -30.68 -1.44 3.07
CA GLN A 60 -29.55 -0.94 2.29
C GLN A 60 -28.42 -0.38 3.18
N ALA A 61 -28.75 0.30 4.28
CA ALA A 61 -27.75 0.85 5.19
C ALA A 61 -26.93 -0.25 5.87
N LEU A 62 -27.60 -1.36 6.27
CA LEU A 62 -26.90 -2.52 6.84
C LEU A 62 -26.01 -3.19 5.80
N ALA A 63 -26.44 -3.35 4.55
CA ALA A 63 -25.62 -3.92 3.49
C ALA A 63 -24.36 -3.06 3.22
N THR A 64 -24.50 -1.74 3.21
CA THR A 64 -23.38 -0.81 3.08
C THR A 64 -22.43 -0.93 4.29
N LEU A 65 -22.97 -1.03 5.51
CA LEU A 65 -22.13 -1.26 6.71
C LEU A 65 -21.34 -2.57 6.59
N MET A 66 -21.95 -3.65 6.14
CA MET A 66 -21.26 -4.93 5.92
C MET A 66 -20.17 -4.82 4.87
N ALA A 67 -20.39 -4.03 3.80
CA ALA A 67 -19.35 -3.73 2.82
C ALA A 67 -18.15 -3.00 3.46
N PHE A 68 -18.39 -2.05 4.37
CA PHE A 68 -17.31 -1.39 5.12
C PHE A 68 -16.63 -2.33 6.14
N VAL A 69 -17.32 -3.32 6.68
CA VAL A 69 -16.68 -4.35 7.51
C VAL A 69 -15.65 -5.15 6.70
N THR A 70 -15.93 -5.47 5.43
CA THR A 70 -14.93 -6.10 4.57
C THR A 70 -13.73 -5.18 4.31
N PHE A 71 -13.93 -3.87 4.25
CA PHE A 71 -12.84 -2.89 4.17
C PHE A 71 -11.92 -2.95 5.41
N ALA A 72 -12.50 -3.11 6.60
CA ALA A 72 -11.74 -3.21 7.85
C ALA A 72 -10.79 -4.43 7.89
N VAL A 73 -11.08 -5.52 7.17
CA VAL A 73 -10.21 -6.71 7.09
C VAL A 73 -8.80 -6.34 6.65
N SER A 74 -8.66 -5.41 5.69
CA SER A 74 -7.34 -4.95 5.24
C SER A 74 -6.54 -4.29 6.38
N PHE A 75 -7.17 -3.52 7.25
CA PHE A 75 -6.49 -2.88 8.39
C PHE A 75 -6.05 -3.91 9.43
N LEU A 76 -6.88 -4.92 9.70
CA LEU A 76 -6.54 -6.02 10.63
C LEU A 76 -5.38 -6.87 10.12
N ALA A 77 -5.20 -6.98 8.80
CA ALA A 77 -4.10 -7.72 8.19
C ALA A 77 -2.76 -6.95 8.21
N ARG A 78 -2.75 -5.61 8.35
CA ARG A 78 -1.53 -4.79 8.32
C ARG A 78 -0.47 -5.16 9.36
N PRO A 79 -0.79 -5.41 10.64
CA PRO A 79 0.22 -5.82 11.63
C PRO A 79 0.97 -7.08 11.21
N PHE A 80 0.26 -8.07 10.68
CA PHE A 80 0.88 -9.30 10.17
C PHE A 80 1.77 -9.01 8.94
N GLY A 81 1.29 -8.16 8.04
CA GLY A 81 2.05 -7.71 6.88
C GLY A 81 3.33 -6.98 7.27
N SER A 82 3.30 -6.08 8.24
CA SER A 82 4.47 -5.34 8.70
C SER A 82 5.53 -6.26 9.34
N MET A 83 5.12 -7.26 10.10
CA MET A 83 6.03 -8.29 10.65
C MET A 83 6.66 -9.11 9.53
N LEU A 84 5.85 -9.57 8.56
CA LEU A 84 6.29 -10.39 7.44
C LEU A 84 7.28 -9.64 6.55
N PHE A 85 6.89 -8.47 6.07
CA PHE A 85 7.71 -7.68 5.15
C PHE A 85 8.88 -6.98 5.84
N GLY A 86 8.78 -6.64 7.12
CA GLY A 86 9.91 -6.20 7.92
C GLY A 86 11.00 -7.27 7.97
N HIS A 87 10.62 -8.50 8.31
CA HIS A 87 11.55 -9.63 8.35
C HIS A 87 12.20 -9.93 6.99
N PHE A 88 11.41 -9.95 5.92
CA PHE A 88 11.95 -10.17 4.57
C PHE A 88 12.76 -8.98 4.06
N GLY A 89 12.40 -7.74 4.42
CA GLY A 89 13.14 -6.54 4.05
C GLY A 89 14.58 -6.55 4.56
N ASP A 90 14.78 -7.07 5.76
CA ASP A 90 16.11 -7.20 6.36
C ASP A 90 16.92 -8.38 5.80
N LYS A 91 16.26 -9.40 5.25
CA LYS A 91 16.92 -10.58 4.66
C LYS A 91 17.15 -10.48 3.15
N LEU A 92 16.12 -10.06 2.40
CA LEU A 92 16.13 -10.09 0.93
C LEU A 92 16.52 -8.76 0.31
N GLY A 93 16.51 -7.68 1.10
CA GLY A 93 16.76 -6.31 0.65
C GLY A 93 15.47 -5.51 0.42
N ARG A 94 15.61 -4.19 0.45
CA ARG A 94 14.48 -3.25 0.38
C ARG A 94 13.78 -3.32 -0.98
N LYS A 95 14.56 -3.34 -2.08
CA LYS A 95 14.02 -3.39 -3.45
C LYS A 95 13.14 -4.61 -3.68
N LYS A 96 13.63 -5.81 -3.36
CA LYS A 96 12.89 -7.06 -3.60
C LYS A 96 11.62 -7.11 -2.77
N THR A 97 11.70 -6.69 -1.53
CA THR A 97 10.57 -6.66 -0.60
C THR A 97 9.47 -5.73 -1.08
N LEU A 98 9.80 -4.53 -1.56
CA LEU A 98 8.86 -3.59 -2.16
C LEU A 98 8.20 -4.13 -3.43
N VAL A 99 8.93 -4.85 -4.28
CA VAL A 99 8.36 -5.48 -5.47
C VAL A 99 7.34 -6.56 -5.07
N ILE A 100 7.67 -7.42 -4.11
CA ILE A 100 6.77 -8.48 -3.63
C ILE A 100 5.53 -7.86 -2.97
N ALA A 101 5.69 -6.82 -2.16
CA ALA A 101 4.60 -6.10 -1.51
C ALA A 101 3.63 -5.51 -2.55
N LEU A 102 4.15 -4.82 -3.55
CA LEU A 102 3.36 -4.23 -4.64
C LEU A 102 2.64 -5.30 -5.46
N MET A 103 3.32 -6.42 -5.78
CA MET A 103 2.70 -7.54 -6.50
C MET A 103 1.57 -8.17 -5.70
N THR A 104 1.78 -8.40 -4.41
CA THR A 104 0.76 -8.98 -3.52
C THR A 104 -0.49 -8.11 -3.48
N MET A 105 -0.31 -6.80 -3.28
CA MET A 105 -1.40 -5.83 -3.27
C MET A 105 -2.08 -5.74 -4.65
N GLY A 106 -1.30 -5.56 -5.72
CA GLY A 106 -1.83 -5.33 -7.06
C GLY A 106 -2.58 -6.53 -7.63
N ILE A 107 -2.09 -7.76 -7.42
CA ILE A 107 -2.80 -8.97 -7.83
C ILE A 107 -4.12 -9.08 -7.06
N ALA A 108 -4.11 -8.83 -5.76
CA ALA A 108 -5.32 -8.89 -4.95
C ALA A 108 -6.36 -7.85 -5.40
N THR A 109 -5.92 -6.62 -5.73
CA THR A 109 -6.80 -5.56 -6.26
C THR A 109 -7.40 -5.95 -7.62
N PHE A 110 -6.58 -6.46 -8.52
CA PHE A 110 -7.06 -6.94 -9.81
C PHE A 110 -8.10 -8.07 -9.67
N LEU A 111 -7.86 -9.01 -8.74
CA LEU A 111 -8.79 -10.12 -8.46
C LEU A 111 -10.13 -9.61 -7.90
N VAL A 112 -10.14 -8.54 -7.10
CA VAL A 112 -11.40 -7.90 -6.68
C VAL A 112 -12.19 -7.45 -7.90
N GLY A 113 -11.57 -6.84 -8.91
CA GLY A 113 -12.23 -6.43 -10.14
C GLY A 113 -12.78 -7.59 -10.98
N CYS A 114 -12.18 -8.78 -10.86
CA CYS A 114 -12.63 -9.99 -11.56
C CYS A 114 -13.68 -10.80 -10.77
N LEU A 115 -13.95 -10.43 -9.50
CA LEU A 115 -14.75 -11.25 -8.59
C LEU A 115 -16.22 -11.31 -9.02
N PRO A 116 -16.82 -12.51 -9.08
CA PRO A 116 -18.27 -12.67 -9.27
C PRO A 116 -19.06 -12.15 -8.07
N GLY A 117 -20.26 -11.62 -8.32
CA GLY A 117 -21.15 -11.16 -7.25
C GLY A 117 -21.82 -12.32 -6.50
N TYR A 118 -22.58 -11.96 -5.45
CA TYR A 118 -23.28 -12.93 -4.60
C TYR A 118 -24.29 -13.79 -5.38
N GLU A 119 -24.96 -13.23 -6.37
CA GLU A 119 -25.94 -13.98 -7.20
C GLU A 119 -25.34 -15.12 -8.00
N GLN A 120 -24.02 -15.08 -8.27
CA GLN A 120 -23.32 -16.08 -9.08
C GLN A 120 -22.69 -17.20 -8.24
N ILE A 121 -22.05 -16.85 -7.13
CA ILE A 121 -21.29 -17.82 -6.31
C ILE A 121 -21.65 -17.77 -4.81
N GLY A 122 -22.74 -17.05 -4.46
CA GLY A 122 -23.22 -16.99 -3.08
C GLY A 122 -22.21 -16.43 -2.10
N ALA A 123 -22.20 -16.95 -0.88
CA ALA A 123 -21.32 -16.50 0.20
C ALA A 123 -19.80 -16.59 -0.12
N TRP A 124 -19.41 -17.41 -1.10
CA TRP A 124 -18.01 -17.49 -1.53
C TRP A 124 -17.48 -16.17 -2.09
N SER A 125 -18.34 -15.35 -2.68
CA SER A 125 -17.96 -14.01 -3.15
C SER A 125 -17.44 -13.14 -2.02
N ILE A 126 -18.09 -13.18 -0.86
CA ILE A 126 -17.70 -12.42 0.34
C ILE A 126 -16.39 -12.98 0.93
N VAL A 127 -16.28 -14.31 1.01
CA VAL A 127 -15.05 -14.96 1.53
C VAL A 127 -13.84 -14.60 0.69
N ILE A 128 -13.95 -14.71 -0.64
CA ILE A 128 -12.84 -14.37 -1.55
C ILE A 128 -12.54 -12.86 -1.48
N LEU A 129 -13.55 -12.01 -1.40
CA LEU A 129 -13.38 -10.58 -1.20
C LEU A 129 -12.57 -10.29 0.08
N CYS A 130 -12.92 -10.92 1.21
CA CYS A 130 -12.18 -10.78 2.47
C CYS A 130 -10.73 -11.29 2.36
N ILE A 131 -10.49 -12.39 1.66
CA ILE A 131 -9.13 -12.90 1.39
C ILE A 131 -8.33 -11.88 0.57
N CYS A 132 -8.91 -11.35 -0.52
CA CYS A 132 -8.28 -10.30 -1.30
C CYS A 132 -7.96 -9.06 -0.43
N ARG A 133 -8.89 -8.64 0.43
CA ARG A 133 -8.66 -7.53 1.38
C ARG A 133 -7.54 -7.81 2.37
N ALA A 134 -7.46 -9.03 2.90
CA ALA A 134 -6.36 -9.42 3.78
C ALA A 134 -5.01 -9.38 3.02
N CYS A 135 -4.94 -9.91 1.80
CA CYS A 135 -3.74 -9.85 0.97
C CYS A 135 -3.33 -8.42 0.63
N GLN A 136 -4.30 -7.53 0.30
CA GLN A 136 -4.04 -6.12 0.09
C GLN A 136 -3.44 -5.47 1.35
N GLY A 137 -4.03 -5.73 2.53
CA GLY A 137 -3.54 -5.19 3.81
C GLY A 137 -2.13 -5.65 4.14
N VAL A 138 -1.82 -6.93 3.90
CA VAL A 138 -0.48 -7.49 4.08
C VAL A 138 0.52 -6.82 3.14
N GLY A 139 0.21 -6.72 1.83
CA GLY A 139 1.08 -6.09 0.84
C GLY A 139 1.34 -4.62 1.16
N LEU A 140 0.30 -3.89 1.52
CA LEU A 140 0.35 -2.47 1.86
C LEU A 140 1.27 -2.16 3.06
N ALA A 141 1.26 -3.00 4.09
CA ALA A 141 2.12 -2.83 5.25
C ALA A 141 3.62 -2.92 4.88
N GLY A 142 3.98 -3.76 3.90
CA GLY A 142 5.34 -3.85 3.35
C GLY A 142 5.74 -2.63 2.53
N GLU A 143 4.78 -2.01 1.86
CA GLU A 143 4.98 -0.83 1.02
C GLU A 143 5.39 0.39 1.83
N TRP A 144 4.62 0.74 2.84
CA TRP A 144 4.83 1.95 3.64
C TRP A 144 6.19 1.98 4.35
N SER A 145 6.51 0.90 5.04
CA SER A 145 7.79 0.78 5.74
C SER A 145 8.97 0.82 4.74
N GLY A 146 8.83 0.14 3.61
CA GLY A 146 9.85 0.07 2.59
C GLY A 146 10.06 1.41 1.87
N ALA A 147 9.00 2.13 1.50
CA ALA A 147 9.09 3.42 0.81
C ALA A 147 9.76 4.49 1.69
N ALA A 148 9.38 4.58 2.96
CA ALA A 148 10.00 5.50 3.91
C ALA A 148 11.49 5.19 4.12
N LEU A 149 11.87 3.90 4.25
CA LEU A 149 13.25 3.49 4.39
C LEU A 149 14.08 3.80 3.14
N VAL A 150 13.56 3.49 1.94
CA VAL A 150 14.25 3.82 0.69
C VAL A 150 14.48 5.33 0.58
N ALA A 151 13.49 6.14 0.88
CA ALA A 151 13.62 7.58 0.82
C ALA A 151 14.68 8.11 1.81
N THR A 152 14.64 7.65 3.07
CA THR A 152 15.53 8.16 4.13
C THR A 152 16.95 7.57 4.06
N GLU A 153 17.12 6.31 3.65
CA GLU A 153 18.44 5.67 3.52
C GLU A 153 19.26 6.22 2.34
N ASN A 154 18.59 6.73 1.30
CA ASN A 154 19.23 7.39 0.16
C ASN A 154 19.41 8.90 0.34
N ALA A 155 18.81 9.49 1.38
CA ALA A 155 18.87 10.93 1.63
C ALA A 155 20.19 11.37 2.25
N PRO A 156 20.70 12.59 1.91
CA PRO A 156 21.73 13.25 2.69
C PRO A 156 21.29 13.43 4.16
N ALA A 157 22.25 13.41 5.08
CA ALA A 157 21.96 13.43 6.51
C ALA A 157 21.13 14.65 6.97
N ASP A 158 21.35 15.80 6.35
CA ASP A 158 20.67 17.07 6.59
C ASP A 158 19.26 17.16 5.96
N LYS A 159 18.91 16.25 5.03
CA LYS A 159 17.65 16.26 4.26
C LYS A 159 16.77 15.03 4.47
N ARG A 160 17.08 14.20 5.44
CA ARG A 160 16.34 12.93 5.67
C ARG A 160 14.85 13.16 5.96
N ALA A 161 14.50 14.19 6.73
CA ALA A 161 13.10 14.52 7.02
C ALA A 161 12.35 14.92 5.74
N LEU A 162 12.96 15.74 4.89
CA LEU A 162 12.38 16.14 3.59
C LEU A 162 12.16 14.95 2.68
N TYR A 163 13.16 14.07 2.54
CA TYR A 163 13.02 12.88 1.69
C TYR A 163 11.99 11.90 2.25
N GLY A 164 11.91 11.76 3.56
CA GLY A 164 10.88 10.94 4.22
C GLY A 164 9.45 11.46 4.06
N SER A 165 9.26 12.72 3.66
CA SER A 165 7.92 13.28 3.39
C SER A 165 7.42 13.02 1.97
N PHE A 166 8.29 12.72 0.99
CA PHE A 166 7.88 12.51 -0.40
C PHE A 166 6.88 11.37 -0.61
N PRO A 167 6.96 10.22 0.08
CA PRO A 167 5.94 9.18 -0.04
C PRO A 167 4.53 9.70 0.20
N ASN A 168 4.35 10.63 1.16
CA ASN A 168 3.03 11.19 1.47
C ASN A 168 2.39 11.99 0.32
N LEU A 169 3.20 12.51 -0.62
CA LEU A 169 2.69 13.17 -1.83
C LEU A 169 2.00 12.19 -2.79
N GLY A 170 2.19 10.89 -2.63
CA GLY A 170 1.45 9.88 -3.37
C GLY A 170 -0.05 9.86 -3.04
N ALA A 171 -0.42 10.21 -1.80
CA ALA A 171 -1.80 10.16 -1.35
C ALA A 171 -2.75 11.06 -2.17
N PRO A 172 -2.49 12.36 -2.37
CA PRO A 172 -3.34 13.21 -3.23
C PRO A 172 -3.35 12.73 -4.68
N ILE A 173 -2.25 12.19 -5.22
CA ILE A 173 -2.21 11.65 -6.58
C ILE A 173 -3.18 10.45 -6.68
N GLY A 174 -3.10 9.50 -5.74
CA GLY A 174 -4.02 8.36 -5.69
C GLY A 174 -5.48 8.79 -5.57
N PHE A 175 -5.76 9.82 -4.74
CA PHE A 175 -7.08 10.41 -4.59
C PHE A 175 -7.62 10.92 -5.93
N PHE A 176 -6.91 11.82 -6.59
CA PHE A 176 -7.37 12.41 -7.85
C PHE A 176 -7.53 11.37 -8.95
N CYS A 177 -6.66 10.36 -9.01
CA CYS A 177 -6.80 9.26 -9.96
C CYS A 177 -8.06 8.42 -9.68
N ALA A 178 -8.31 8.05 -8.43
CA ALA A 178 -9.46 7.21 -8.05
C ALA A 178 -10.79 7.94 -8.23
N TYR A 179 -10.91 9.12 -7.64
CA TYR A 179 -12.14 9.91 -7.74
C TYR A 179 -12.37 10.43 -9.15
N GLY A 180 -11.32 10.90 -9.84
CA GLY A 180 -11.42 11.35 -11.22
C GLY A 180 -11.91 10.26 -12.17
N LEU A 181 -11.37 9.04 -12.05
CA LEU A 181 -11.82 7.91 -12.84
C LEU A 181 -13.29 7.54 -12.51
N ASN A 182 -13.65 7.46 -11.23
CA ASN A 182 -15.04 7.17 -10.85
C ASN A 182 -16.00 8.25 -11.35
N LEU A 183 -15.64 9.53 -11.23
CA LEU A 183 -16.43 10.65 -11.76
C LEU A 183 -16.68 10.53 -13.28
N VAL A 184 -15.64 10.19 -14.04
CA VAL A 184 -15.75 9.97 -15.49
C VAL A 184 -16.68 8.78 -15.78
N LEU A 185 -16.59 7.69 -15.02
CA LEU A 185 -17.46 6.53 -15.20
C LEU A 185 -18.91 6.87 -14.88
N GLU A 186 -19.18 7.52 -13.76
CA GLU A 186 -20.53 7.92 -13.35
C GLU A 186 -21.17 8.95 -14.31
N ALA A 187 -20.37 9.80 -14.94
CA ALA A 187 -20.86 10.73 -15.93
C ALA A 187 -21.23 10.09 -17.28
N ASN A 188 -20.68 8.90 -17.60
CA ASN A 188 -20.86 8.23 -18.90
C ASN A 188 -21.65 6.92 -18.83
N LEU A 189 -21.79 6.34 -17.65
CA LEU A 189 -22.48 5.06 -17.45
C LEU A 189 -23.76 5.28 -16.62
N SER A 190 -24.83 4.56 -16.96
CA SER A 190 -26.03 4.52 -16.13
C SER A 190 -25.76 3.77 -14.82
N GLN A 191 -26.60 3.98 -13.81
CA GLN A 191 -26.48 3.26 -12.53
C GLN A 191 -26.55 1.74 -12.71
N GLU A 192 -27.36 1.25 -13.63
CA GLU A 192 -27.44 -0.18 -13.97
C GLU A 192 -26.12 -0.68 -14.56
N GLN A 193 -25.50 0.08 -15.46
CA GLN A 193 -24.20 -0.26 -16.04
C GLN A 193 -23.09 -0.20 -14.99
N MET A 194 -23.13 0.77 -14.07
CA MET A 194 -22.19 0.84 -12.96
C MET A 194 -22.28 -0.40 -12.06
N LEU A 195 -23.49 -0.87 -11.73
CA LEU A 195 -23.69 -2.08 -10.94
C LEU A 195 -23.32 -3.36 -11.71
N ALA A 196 -23.56 -3.41 -13.02
CA ALA A 196 -23.27 -4.59 -13.84
C ALA A 196 -21.75 -4.81 -14.05
N PHE A 197 -21.02 -3.76 -14.45
CA PHE A 197 -19.60 -3.86 -14.79
C PHE A 197 -18.75 -2.63 -14.45
N GLY A 198 -19.36 -1.43 -14.37
CA GLY A 198 -18.64 -0.16 -14.23
C GLY A 198 -17.75 -0.11 -12.99
N TRP A 199 -18.21 -0.63 -11.87
CA TRP A 199 -17.45 -0.70 -10.61
C TRP A 199 -16.16 -1.52 -10.70
N ARG A 200 -16.06 -2.45 -11.68
CA ARG A 200 -14.88 -3.29 -11.89
C ARG A 200 -13.74 -2.53 -12.55
N ILE A 201 -14.05 -1.53 -13.38
CA ILE A 201 -13.08 -0.80 -14.20
C ILE A 201 -11.95 -0.19 -13.35
N PRO A 202 -12.22 0.52 -12.23
CA PRO A 202 -11.15 1.06 -11.39
C PRO A 202 -10.20 -0.01 -10.86
N PHE A 203 -10.71 -1.17 -10.45
CA PHE A 203 -9.90 -2.29 -9.97
C PHE A 203 -9.06 -2.92 -11.08
N LEU A 204 -9.60 -3.07 -12.28
CA LEU A 204 -8.87 -3.60 -13.43
C LEU A 204 -7.81 -2.61 -13.92
N CYS A 205 -8.09 -1.30 -13.89
CA CYS A 205 -7.13 -0.26 -14.20
C CYS A 205 -5.93 -0.24 -13.24
N SER A 206 -6.07 -0.77 -12.01
CA SER A 206 -4.96 -0.92 -11.08
C SER A 206 -3.80 -1.74 -11.67
N ALA A 207 -4.08 -2.69 -12.57
CA ALA A 207 -3.05 -3.47 -13.25
C ALA A 207 -2.05 -2.59 -14.03
N VAL A 208 -2.53 -1.52 -14.65
CA VAL A 208 -1.68 -0.54 -15.36
C VAL A 208 -0.80 0.22 -14.36
N LEU A 209 -1.39 0.68 -13.25
CA LEU A 209 -0.66 1.38 -12.20
C LEU A 209 0.40 0.48 -11.56
N VAL A 210 0.06 -0.78 -11.28
CA VAL A 210 1.00 -1.79 -10.77
C VAL A 210 2.14 -2.03 -11.77
N ALA A 211 1.86 -2.13 -13.06
CA ALA A 211 2.89 -2.28 -14.10
C ALA A 211 3.85 -1.08 -14.12
N ILE A 212 3.32 0.16 -13.99
CA ILE A 212 4.12 1.38 -13.86
C ILE A 212 4.98 1.32 -12.59
N GLY A 213 4.40 0.94 -11.45
CA GLY A 213 5.11 0.82 -10.18
C GLY A 213 6.23 -0.21 -10.24
N LEU A 214 6.00 -1.36 -10.87
CA LEU A 214 6.99 -2.40 -11.09
C LEU A 214 8.13 -1.90 -12.01
N TYR A 215 7.80 -1.20 -13.09
CA TYR A 215 8.78 -0.62 -14.00
C TYR A 215 9.70 0.36 -13.26
N VAL A 216 9.14 1.27 -12.48
CA VAL A 216 9.91 2.24 -11.68
C VAL A 216 10.82 1.51 -10.69
N ARG A 217 10.31 0.50 -9.96
CA ARG A 217 11.08 -0.27 -8.99
C ARG A 217 12.12 -1.18 -9.60
N ALA A 218 11.89 -1.70 -10.80
CA ALA A 218 12.89 -2.48 -11.51
C ALA A 218 14.16 -1.68 -11.79
N ARG A 219 14.03 -0.36 -12.00
CA ARG A 219 15.14 0.57 -12.26
C ARG A 219 15.87 1.04 -11.02
N MET A 220 15.26 0.91 -9.84
CA MET A 220 15.90 1.27 -8.56
C MET A 220 17.10 0.39 -8.27
N SER A 221 18.13 0.98 -7.64
CA SER A 221 19.20 0.25 -6.99
C SER A 221 18.81 -0.20 -5.58
N GLU A 222 19.47 -1.22 -5.05
CA GLU A 222 19.32 -1.56 -3.62
C GLU A 222 19.95 -0.47 -2.76
N THR A 223 19.41 -0.23 -1.57
CA THR A 223 19.87 0.86 -0.70
C THR A 223 21.33 0.70 -0.27
N PRO A 224 22.08 1.82 -0.15
CA PRO A 224 23.48 1.77 0.27
C PRO A 224 23.66 1.12 1.65
N VAL A 225 22.72 1.38 2.57
CA VAL A 225 22.74 0.84 3.93
C VAL A 225 22.61 -0.68 3.91
N PHE A 226 21.67 -1.22 3.13
CA PHE A 226 21.49 -2.67 3.01
C PHE A 226 22.69 -3.34 2.32
N LYS A 227 23.24 -2.74 1.26
CA LYS A 227 24.45 -3.26 0.58
C LYS A 227 25.62 -3.38 1.55
N LYS A 228 25.89 -2.32 2.31
CA LYS A 228 26.97 -2.30 3.30
C LYS A 228 26.75 -3.35 4.39
N ALA A 229 25.55 -3.44 4.95
CA ALA A 229 25.23 -4.45 5.97
C ALA A 229 25.36 -5.88 5.44
N SER A 230 24.99 -6.12 4.17
CA SER A 230 25.12 -7.42 3.52
C SER A 230 26.59 -7.80 3.26
N GLU A 231 27.41 -6.85 2.79
CA GLU A 231 28.84 -7.04 2.58
C GLU A 231 29.59 -7.33 3.89
N GLU A 232 29.23 -6.64 4.98
CA GLU A 232 29.78 -6.84 6.32
C GLU A 232 29.18 -8.08 7.04
N LYS A 233 28.30 -8.84 6.37
CA LYS A 233 27.57 -10.00 6.95
C LYS A 233 26.83 -9.68 8.27
N ARG A 234 26.40 -8.42 8.41
CA ARG A 234 25.63 -7.92 9.58
C ARG A 234 24.11 -8.08 9.43
N THR A 235 23.64 -8.74 8.38
CA THR A 235 22.22 -9.04 8.22
C THR A 235 21.78 -10.04 9.27
N SER A 236 20.74 -9.70 10.03
CA SER A 236 20.24 -10.57 11.09
C SER A 236 19.58 -11.83 10.50
N LYS A 237 19.81 -12.97 11.18
CA LYS A 237 19.10 -14.23 10.89
C LYS A 237 17.67 -14.21 11.44
N HIS A 238 17.45 -13.46 12.51
CA HIS A 238 16.16 -13.38 13.22
C HIS A 238 15.77 -11.94 13.57
N PRO A 239 15.48 -11.07 12.57
CA PRO A 239 15.24 -9.64 12.79
C PRO A 239 14.17 -9.33 13.83
N LEU A 240 13.05 -10.10 13.86
CA LEU A 240 11.99 -9.91 14.84
C LEU A 240 12.43 -10.18 16.28
N ARG A 241 13.32 -11.16 16.48
CA ARG A 241 13.84 -11.46 17.81
C ARG A 241 14.80 -10.38 18.29
N ASP A 242 15.55 -9.78 17.37
CA ASP A 242 16.51 -8.72 17.67
C ASP A 242 15.81 -7.39 18.03
N LEU A 243 14.52 -7.25 17.73
CA LEU A 243 13.70 -6.12 18.17
C LEU A 243 13.24 -6.23 19.64
N LEU A 244 13.22 -7.42 20.23
CA LEU A 244 12.71 -7.61 21.60
C LEU A 244 13.42 -6.74 22.64
N PRO A 245 14.76 -6.53 22.62
CA PRO A 245 15.42 -5.62 23.55
C PRO A 245 14.96 -4.16 23.44
N TYR A 246 14.47 -3.76 22.26
CA TYR A 246 14.04 -2.40 21.93
C TYR A 246 12.53 -2.20 22.03
N TRP A 247 11.82 -3.04 22.81
CA TRP A 247 10.37 -3.00 22.92
C TRP A 247 9.82 -1.63 23.39
N LYS A 248 10.60 -0.89 24.22
CA LYS A 248 10.23 0.43 24.73
C LYS A 248 10.21 1.46 23.61
N GLU A 249 11.22 1.45 22.75
CA GLU A 249 11.34 2.33 21.60
C GLU A 249 10.25 2.04 20.57
N VAL A 250 9.94 0.77 20.36
CA VAL A 250 8.83 0.33 19.50
C VAL A 250 7.50 0.81 20.06
N LEU A 251 7.26 0.62 21.38
CA LEU A 251 6.05 1.09 22.04
C LEU A 251 5.92 2.62 21.99
N LEU A 252 7.00 3.34 22.30
CA LEU A 252 7.00 4.81 22.24
C LEU A 252 6.71 5.32 20.83
N GLY A 253 7.32 4.73 19.81
CA GLY A 253 7.06 5.05 18.41
C GLY A 253 5.61 4.77 18.01
N THR A 254 5.05 3.64 18.44
CA THR A 254 3.66 3.29 18.19
C THR A 254 2.69 4.29 18.83
N VAL A 255 2.92 4.67 20.09
CA VAL A 255 2.10 5.66 20.79
C VAL A 255 2.22 7.05 20.13
N ALA A 256 3.43 7.46 19.78
CA ALA A 256 3.66 8.74 19.10
C ALA A 256 2.92 8.83 17.75
N MET A 257 2.99 7.75 16.95
CA MET A 257 2.22 7.67 15.69
C MET A 257 0.71 7.66 15.94
N GLY A 258 0.23 6.91 16.93
CA GLY A 258 -1.18 6.89 17.32
C GLY A 258 -1.70 8.29 17.70
N ILE A 259 -0.95 9.03 18.50
CA ILE A 259 -1.27 10.42 18.87
C ILE A 259 -1.31 11.30 17.62
N THR A 260 -0.31 11.21 16.75
CA THR A 260 -0.24 12.00 15.51
C THR A 260 -1.45 11.78 14.61
N TYR A 261 -1.83 10.50 14.39
CA TYR A 261 -3.02 10.16 13.60
C TYR A 261 -4.32 10.62 14.27
N THR A 262 -4.44 10.50 15.59
CA THR A 262 -5.61 10.96 16.33
C THR A 262 -5.77 12.47 16.22
N LEU A 263 -4.69 13.23 16.38
CA LEU A 263 -4.70 14.68 16.22
C LEU A 263 -5.06 15.08 14.78
N PHE A 264 -4.49 14.41 13.78
CA PHE A 264 -4.80 14.66 12.38
C PHE A 264 -6.30 14.46 12.08
N LEU A 265 -6.87 13.34 12.53
CA LEU A 265 -8.30 13.05 12.36
C LEU A 265 -9.18 14.03 13.14
N SER A 266 -8.78 14.41 14.36
CA SER A 266 -9.51 15.40 15.17
C SER A 266 -9.54 16.77 14.51
N LEU A 267 -8.43 17.20 13.89
CA LEU A 267 -8.36 18.47 13.17
C LEU A 267 -9.31 18.49 11.96
N ILE A 268 -9.47 17.37 11.26
CA ILE A 268 -10.45 17.24 10.16
C ILE A 268 -11.87 17.48 10.71
N HIS A 269 -12.23 16.86 11.82
CA HIS A 269 -13.55 17.04 12.43
C HIS A 269 -13.77 18.46 12.99
N ILE A 270 -12.75 19.12 13.51
CA ILE A 270 -12.83 20.50 14.03
C ILE A 270 -12.95 21.50 12.87
N SER A 271 -12.31 21.25 11.74
CA SER A 271 -12.33 22.13 10.57
C SER A 271 -13.60 21.98 9.71
N GLU A 272 -14.36 20.89 9.87
CA GLU A 272 -15.71 20.80 9.31
C GLU A 272 -16.68 21.53 10.24
N PRO A 273 -17.15 22.76 9.87
CA PRO A 273 -18.20 23.40 10.63
C PRO A 273 -19.44 22.52 10.54
N THR A 274 -19.86 21.94 11.67
CA THR A 274 -21.15 21.29 11.79
C THR A 274 -22.19 22.27 11.30
N ARG A 275 -22.66 22.10 10.08
CA ARG A 275 -23.89 22.75 9.59
C ARG A 275 -25.03 22.19 10.45
N ARG A 276 -25.25 22.83 11.58
CA ARG A 276 -26.54 22.75 12.26
C ARG A 276 -27.49 23.63 11.44
N SER A 277 -28.22 23.00 10.54
CA SER A 277 -29.46 23.53 10.01
C SER A 277 -30.60 23.18 10.96
#